data_8ecbbe52db0e3e2246538a980e54d559
#
_entry.id   8ecbbe52db0e3e2246538a980e54d559
#
_cell.length_a   1.000
_cell.length_b   1.000
_cell.length_c   1.000
_cell.angle_alpha   90.00
_cell.angle_beta   90.00
_cell.angle_gamma   90.00
#
_symmetry.space_group_name_H-M   'P 1'
#
loop_
_entity.id
_entity.type
_entity.pdbx_description
1 polymer ?
#
loop_
_entity_poly.entity_id
_entity_poly.type
_entity_poly.pdbx_seq_one_letter_code
_entity_poly.pdbx_strand_id
1 'polypeptide(L)'
;MTMAFSVQRIDHVVLRVRDLARSIDFYRQVLGCRVEREREHLGLVHLRAGDSMIDLVGIDGKLGARGGAPAGDEGRNVDHLCLRIAPFDEAALVTHLARFGLAPDGPAEVNFGAEGDGLSLYFRDPDGNTIELKGPAGPAAGEALCKR
;
A
#
# COMPACT_ATOMS: atom_id res chain seq x y z
N MET A 1 -23.73 -0.21 26.34
CA MET A 1 -24.36 -0.20 24.99
C MET A 1 -23.84 -1.37 24.20
N THR A 2 -24.68 -2.24 23.70
CA THR A 2 -24.27 -3.39 22.88
C THR A 2 -24.17 -2.94 21.44
N MET A 3 -22.99 -3.12 20.79
CA MET A 3 -22.84 -2.82 19.37
C MET A 3 -23.67 -3.78 18.54
N ALA A 4 -24.28 -3.27 17.46
CA ALA A 4 -25.10 -4.09 16.55
C ALA A 4 -24.26 -4.98 15.62
N PHE A 5 -22.95 -4.74 15.51
CA PHE A 5 -22.00 -5.48 14.67
C PHE A 5 -20.59 -5.42 15.27
N SER A 6 -19.69 -6.22 14.72
CA SER A 6 -18.25 -6.12 14.98
C SER A 6 -17.47 -5.95 13.68
N VAL A 7 -16.48 -5.06 13.71
CA VAL A 7 -15.54 -4.91 12.59
C VAL A 7 -14.62 -6.14 12.57
N GLN A 8 -14.55 -6.82 11.43
CA GLN A 8 -13.74 -8.02 11.26
C GLN A 8 -12.34 -7.70 10.71
N ARG A 9 -12.28 -6.85 9.69
CA ARG A 9 -11.05 -6.47 8.97
C ARG A 9 -11.30 -5.25 8.08
N ILE A 10 -10.24 -4.69 7.54
CA ILE A 10 -10.33 -3.78 6.39
C ILE A 10 -10.53 -4.64 5.14
N ASP A 11 -11.64 -4.45 4.43
CA ASP A 11 -11.97 -5.18 3.21
C ASP A 11 -11.16 -4.64 2.01
N HIS A 12 -11.27 -3.34 1.73
CA HIS A 12 -10.54 -2.67 0.66
C HIS A 12 -10.30 -1.19 0.99
N VAL A 13 -9.35 -0.60 0.27
CA VAL A 13 -9.12 0.84 0.19
C VAL A 13 -9.29 1.29 -1.25
N VAL A 14 -9.83 2.48 -1.47
CA VAL A 14 -9.98 3.08 -2.81
C VAL A 14 -9.06 4.28 -2.91
N LEU A 15 -8.14 4.25 -3.86
CA LEU A 15 -7.20 5.34 -4.13
C LEU A 15 -7.60 6.07 -5.41
N ARG A 16 -7.66 7.39 -5.34
CA ARG A 16 -7.80 8.26 -6.51
C ARG A 16 -6.43 8.51 -7.10
N VAL A 17 -6.26 8.16 -8.37
CA VAL A 17 -4.96 8.20 -9.06
C VAL A 17 -5.02 9.10 -10.30
N ARG A 18 -3.92 9.81 -10.59
CA ARG A 18 -3.82 10.72 -11.73
C ARG A 18 -3.75 9.98 -13.06
N ASP A 19 -3.01 8.90 -13.08
CA ASP A 19 -2.83 8.03 -14.25
C ASP A 19 -3.16 6.60 -13.85
N LEU A 20 -4.35 6.15 -14.26
CA LEU A 20 -4.88 4.85 -13.89
C LEU A 20 -4.00 3.71 -14.43
N ALA A 21 -3.54 3.80 -15.68
CA ALA A 21 -2.71 2.76 -16.30
C ALA A 21 -1.36 2.63 -15.59
N ARG A 22 -0.70 3.75 -15.32
CA ARG A 22 0.57 3.80 -14.59
C ARG A 22 0.44 3.24 -13.17
N SER A 23 -0.65 3.56 -12.49
CA SER A 23 -0.89 3.05 -11.14
C SER A 23 -1.21 1.55 -11.16
N ILE A 24 -2.00 1.06 -12.10
CA ILE A 24 -2.23 -0.39 -12.28
C ILE A 24 -0.90 -1.11 -12.47
N ASP A 25 -0.04 -0.63 -13.36
CA ASP A 25 1.27 -1.24 -13.60
C ASP A 25 2.14 -1.25 -12.34
N PHE A 26 2.17 -0.15 -11.58
CA PHE A 26 2.90 -0.08 -10.32
C PHE A 26 2.41 -1.14 -9.32
N TYR A 27 1.12 -1.16 -9.00
CA TYR A 27 0.57 -2.09 -8.00
C TYR A 27 0.70 -3.56 -8.44
N ARG A 28 0.66 -3.83 -9.74
CA ARG A 28 0.88 -5.18 -10.28
C ARG A 28 2.35 -5.60 -10.25
N GLN A 29 3.24 -4.78 -10.77
CA GLN A 29 4.64 -5.16 -10.98
C GLN A 29 5.49 -5.00 -9.72
N VAL A 30 5.28 -3.93 -8.95
CA VAL A 30 6.05 -3.66 -7.74
C VAL A 30 5.50 -4.43 -6.54
N LEU A 31 4.17 -4.47 -6.38
CA LEU A 31 3.51 -5.05 -5.21
C LEU A 31 2.90 -6.44 -5.46
N GLY A 32 2.93 -6.93 -6.71
CA GLY A 32 2.39 -8.25 -7.04
C GLY A 32 0.87 -8.35 -6.95
N CYS A 33 0.15 -7.23 -6.92
CA CYS A 33 -1.31 -7.23 -6.96
C CYS A 33 -1.83 -7.78 -8.29
N ARG A 34 -3.00 -8.38 -8.28
CA ARG A 34 -3.64 -8.91 -9.49
C ARG A 34 -4.89 -8.13 -9.83
N VAL A 35 -5.09 -7.80 -11.11
CA VAL A 35 -6.38 -7.25 -11.57
C VAL A 35 -7.44 -8.32 -11.38
N GLU A 36 -8.44 -8.00 -10.58
CA GLU A 36 -9.59 -8.86 -10.31
C GLU A 36 -10.76 -8.50 -11.22
N ARG A 37 -10.97 -7.20 -11.41
CA ARG A 37 -12.07 -6.69 -12.21
C ARG A 37 -11.83 -5.27 -12.70
N GLU A 38 -12.19 -4.98 -13.94
CA GLU A 38 -12.18 -3.65 -14.52
C GLU A 38 -13.61 -3.15 -14.78
N ARG A 39 -13.84 -1.88 -14.51
CA ARG A 39 -15.11 -1.17 -14.73
C ARG A 39 -14.81 0.13 -15.48
N GLU A 40 -14.45 0.01 -16.76
CA GLU A 40 -14.03 1.12 -17.63
C GLU A 40 -15.00 2.32 -17.58
N HIS A 41 -16.31 2.06 -17.68
CA HIS A 41 -17.33 3.11 -17.65
C HIS A 41 -17.39 3.90 -16.33
N LEU A 42 -16.74 3.41 -15.28
CA LEU A 42 -16.61 4.07 -13.98
C LEU A 42 -15.20 4.66 -13.77
N GLY A 43 -14.23 4.29 -14.60
CA GLY A 43 -12.82 4.59 -14.39
C GLY A 43 -12.27 3.87 -13.14
N LEU A 44 -12.70 2.62 -12.90
CA LEU A 44 -12.40 1.84 -11.69
C LEU A 44 -11.76 0.51 -12.04
N VAL A 45 -10.70 0.17 -11.31
CA VAL A 45 -10.05 -1.15 -11.36
C VAL A 45 -9.92 -1.70 -9.95
N HIS A 46 -10.33 -2.94 -9.76
CA HIS A 46 -10.19 -3.69 -8.52
C HIS A 46 -8.94 -4.55 -8.57
N LEU A 47 -8.02 -4.34 -7.62
CA LEU A 47 -6.77 -5.09 -7.49
C LEU A 47 -6.79 -5.96 -6.23
N ARG A 48 -6.50 -7.24 -6.38
CA ARG A 48 -6.31 -8.18 -5.28
C ARG A 48 -4.93 -7.95 -4.64
N ALA A 49 -4.90 -7.69 -3.35
CA ALA A 49 -3.72 -7.53 -2.52
C ALA A 49 -3.80 -8.49 -1.32
N GLY A 50 -3.33 -9.73 -1.51
CA GLY A 50 -3.53 -10.81 -0.52
C GLY A 50 -5.01 -11.10 -0.30
N ASP A 51 -5.47 -11.04 0.95
CA ASP A 51 -6.87 -11.26 1.33
C ASP A 51 -7.73 -9.98 1.26
N SER A 52 -7.11 -8.82 1.00
CA SER A 52 -7.78 -7.54 0.86
C SER A 52 -7.72 -7.04 -0.59
N MET A 53 -8.28 -5.85 -0.83
CA MET A 53 -8.21 -5.23 -2.14
C MET A 53 -7.75 -3.79 -2.06
N ILE A 54 -7.06 -3.37 -3.12
CA ILE A 54 -6.74 -1.97 -3.41
C ILE A 54 -7.45 -1.63 -4.71
N ASP A 55 -8.44 -0.76 -4.62
CA ASP A 55 -9.17 -0.28 -5.78
C ASP A 55 -8.58 1.04 -6.26
N LEU A 56 -8.46 1.20 -7.57
CA LEU A 56 -7.96 2.42 -8.18
C LEU A 56 -9.07 3.10 -8.98
N VAL A 57 -9.27 4.39 -8.75
CA VAL A 57 -10.18 5.22 -9.55
C VAL A 57 -9.40 6.38 -10.18
N GLY A 58 -9.44 6.47 -11.51
CA GLY A 58 -8.83 7.58 -12.23
C GLY A 58 -9.55 8.90 -11.92
N ILE A 59 -8.81 9.96 -11.62
CA ILE A 59 -9.38 11.30 -11.29
C ILE A 59 -10.27 11.85 -12.41
N ASP A 60 -10.00 11.48 -13.66
CA ASP A 60 -10.79 11.88 -14.84
C ASP A 60 -11.98 10.96 -15.10
N GLY A 61 -12.06 9.83 -14.38
CA GLY A 61 -13.16 8.88 -14.50
C GLY A 61 -14.40 9.31 -13.71
N LYS A 62 -15.53 8.67 -14.02
CA LYS A 62 -16.83 8.98 -13.41
C LYS A 62 -16.82 8.97 -11.87
N LEU A 63 -16.09 8.03 -11.26
CA LEU A 63 -16.00 7.94 -9.80
C LEU A 63 -14.94 8.87 -9.25
N GLY A 64 -13.75 8.91 -9.85
CA GLY A 64 -12.63 9.70 -9.36
C GLY A 64 -12.86 11.21 -9.42
N ALA A 65 -13.60 11.68 -10.43
CA ALA A 65 -13.93 13.10 -10.58
C ALA A 65 -14.74 13.68 -9.41
N ARG A 66 -15.48 12.85 -8.68
CA ARG A 66 -16.26 13.28 -7.51
C ARG A 66 -15.41 13.89 -6.39
N GLY A 67 -14.15 13.53 -6.31
CA GLY A 67 -13.23 14.02 -5.30
C GLY A 67 -12.58 15.36 -5.64
N GLY A 68 -12.89 15.98 -6.78
CA GLY A 68 -12.27 17.23 -7.23
C GLY A 68 -10.80 17.08 -7.62
N ALA A 69 -9.97 18.09 -7.32
CA ALA A 69 -8.55 18.10 -7.65
C ALA A 69 -7.81 16.80 -7.20
N PRO A 70 -6.77 16.38 -7.93
CA PRO A 70 -5.94 15.25 -7.50
C PRO A 70 -5.25 15.56 -6.17
N ALA A 71 -4.89 14.51 -5.43
CA ALA A 71 -4.09 14.67 -4.22
C ALA A 71 -2.75 15.34 -4.55
N GLY A 72 -2.39 16.35 -3.78
CA GLY A 72 -1.11 17.04 -3.85
C GLY A 72 -0.17 16.60 -2.74
N ASP A 73 0.91 17.36 -2.53
CA ASP A 73 1.86 17.11 -1.46
C ASP A 73 1.34 17.59 -0.09
N GLU A 74 0.35 18.45 -0.10
CA GLU A 74 -0.28 19.02 1.10
C GLU A 74 -1.69 18.45 1.33
N GLY A 75 -2.10 18.41 2.59
CA GLY A 75 -3.47 18.05 3.00
C GLY A 75 -3.84 16.60 2.75
N ARG A 76 -2.88 15.68 2.73
CA ARG A 76 -3.17 14.26 2.58
C ARG A 76 -3.93 13.73 3.79
N ASN A 77 -5.06 13.08 3.56
CA ASN A 77 -5.88 12.50 4.61
C ASN A 77 -5.30 11.18 5.13
N VAL A 78 -4.66 10.39 4.26
CA VAL A 78 -4.02 9.11 4.60
C VAL A 78 -2.51 9.34 4.66
N ASP A 79 -1.91 9.11 5.83
CA ASP A 79 -0.47 9.23 6.02
C ASP A 79 0.26 8.14 5.22
N HIS A 80 -0.11 6.89 5.41
CA HIS A 80 0.42 5.76 4.65
C HIS A 80 -0.57 4.59 4.58
N LEU A 81 -0.33 3.70 3.62
CA LEU A 81 -1.00 2.42 3.49
C LEU A 81 0.00 1.32 3.83
N CYS A 82 -0.28 0.56 4.90
CA CYS A 82 0.56 -0.54 5.32
C CYS A 82 0.07 -1.87 4.73
N LEU A 83 0.98 -2.59 4.06
CA LEU A 83 0.76 -3.92 3.52
C LEU A 83 1.59 -4.94 4.28
N ARG A 84 0.94 -5.96 4.81
CA ARG A 84 1.58 -7.09 5.49
C ARG A 84 2.20 -8.02 4.44
N ILE A 85 3.50 -8.24 4.51
CA ILE A 85 4.25 -9.11 3.59
C ILE A 85 4.97 -10.25 4.33
N ALA A 86 5.25 -11.32 3.63
CA ALA A 86 6.14 -12.40 4.08
C ALA A 86 6.78 -13.10 2.87
N PRO A 87 8.08 -13.41 2.94
CA PRO A 87 9.03 -13.04 4.00
C PRO A 87 9.34 -11.54 3.97
N PHE A 88 9.95 -11.01 5.04
CA PHE A 88 10.56 -9.69 5.06
C PHE A 88 12.09 -9.86 5.02
N ASP A 89 12.67 -9.49 3.91
CA ASP A 89 14.11 -9.42 3.69
C ASP A 89 14.45 -8.04 3.12
N GLU A 90 15.06 -7.17 3.93
CA GLU A 90 15.36 -5.78 3.56
C GLU A 90 16.21 -5.70 2.29
N ALA A 91 17.26 -6.52 2.18
CA ALA A 91 18.16 -6.47 1.02
C ALA A 91 17.45 -6.90 -0.28
N ALA A 92 16.62 -7.94 -0.19
CA ALA A 92 15.81 -8.39 -1.31
C ALA A 92 14.76 -7.36 -1.72
N LEU A 93 14.11 -6.69 -0.75
CA LEU A 93 13.14 -5.62 -1.01
C LEU A 93 13.79 -4.41 -1.67
N VAL A 94 14.93 -3.95 -1.18
CA VAL A 94 15.70 -2.85 -1.80
C VAL A 94 16.09 -3.20 -3.24
N THR A 95 16.60 -4.41 -3.46
CA THR A 95 16.96 -4.89 -4.80
C THR A 95 15.74 -4.95 -5.73
N HIS A 96 14.60 -5.41 -5.21
CA HIS A 96 13.35 -5.46 -5.96
C HIS A 96 12.88 -4.07 -6.37
N LEU A 97 12.80 -3.11 -5.43
CA LEU A 97 12.40 -1.74 -5.70
C LEU A 97 13.30 -1.05 -6.72
N ALA A 98 14.61 -1.28 -6.63
CA ALA A 98 15.59 -0.70 -7.56
C ALA A 98 15.36 -1.10 -9.03
N ARG A 99 14.79 -2.29 -9.31
CA ARG A 99 14.43 -2.72 -10.66
C ARG A 99 13.38 -1.81 -11.31
N PHE A 100 12.60 -1.11 -10.51
CA PHE A 100 11.56 -0.18 -10.95
C PHE A 100 11.96 1.29 -10.78
N GLY A 101 13.24 1.55 -10.50
CA GLY A 101 13.74 2.90 -10.24
C GLY A 101 13.26 3.51 -8.93
N LEU A 102 12.86 2.65 -7.97
CA LEU A 102 12.38 3.06 -6.65
C LEU A 102 13.46 2.79 -5.60
N ALA A 103 13.40 3.59 -4.54
CA ALA A 103 14.22 3.39 -3.35
C ALA A 103 13.35 3.55 -2.10
N PRO A 104 13.67 2.84 -1.01
CA PRO A 104 13.02 3.11 0.27
C PRO A 104 13.41 4.49 0.80
N ASP A 105 12.51 5.09 1.59
CA ASP A 105 12.71 6.40 2.23
C ASP A 105 13.84 6.35 3.29
N GLY A 106 14.18 5.16 3.77
CA GLY A 106 15.23 4.91 4.77
C GLY A 106 15.42 3.41 5.02
N PRO A 107 16.28 3.03 5.99
CA PRO A 107 16.45 1.64 6.39
C PRO A 107 15.17 1.09 7.03
N ALA A 108 15.05 -0.24 7.10
CA ALA A 108 13.94 -0.87 7.80
C ALA A 108 13.95 -0.54 9.29
N GLU A 109 12.77 -0.27 9.83
CA GLU A 109 12.54 0.06 11.24
C GLU A 109 11.53 -0.88 11.86
N VAL A 110 11.56 -1.02 13.20
CA VAL A 110 10.55 -1.80 13.92
C VAL A 110 9.35 -0.93 14.22
N ASN A 111 8.18 -1.36 13.75
CA ASN A 111 6.91 -0.69 13.99
C ASN A 111 5.86 -1.64 14.52
N PHE A 112 5.00 -1.13 15.39
CA PHE A 112 3.84 -1.86 15.90
C PHE A 112 2.73 -1.90 14.84
N GLY A 113 2.03 -3.03 14.75
CA GLY A 113 0.89 -3.21 13.86
C GLY A 113 -0.09 -4.24 14.38
N ALA A 114 -1.02 -4.68 13.53
CA ALA A 114 -2.11 -5.57 13.92
C ALA A 114 -1.67 -6.91 14.53
N GLU A 115 -0.48 -7.39 14.17
CA GLU A 115 0.11 -8.64 14.69
C GLU A 115 1.18 -8.39 15.77
N GLY A 116 1.51 -7.14 16.08
CA GLY A 116 2.60 -6.74 16.99
C GLY A 116 3.77 -6.08 16.28
N ASP A 117 4.94 -6.03 16.94
CA ASP A 117 6.15 -5.41 16.42
C ASP A 117 6.74 -6.23 15.27
N GLY A 118 7.05 -5.57 14.15
CA GLY A 118 7.67 -6.16 12.97
C GLY A 118 8.48 -5.13 12.19
N LEU A 119 9.41 -5.59 11.36
CA LEU A 119 10.19 -4.70 10.49
C LEU A 119 9.31 -4.09 9.42
N SER A 120 9.49 -2.81 9.16
CA SER A 120 8.78 -2.04 8.14
C SER A 120 9.75 -1.25 7.27
N LEU A 121 9.38 -1.07 6.01
CA LEU A 121 10.11 -0.31 5.01
C LEU A 121 9.12 0.54 4.23
N TYR A 122 9.47 1.80 3.94
CA TYR A 122 8.60 2.79 3.32
C TYR A 122 9.11 3.22 1.95
N PHE A 123 8.19 3.46 1.01
CA PHE A 123 8.48 4.05 -0.31
C PHE A 123 7.22 4.68 -0.89
N ARG A 124 7.29 5.23 -2.11
CA ARG A 124 6.19 6.00 -2.72
C ARG A 124 5.60 5.31 -3.93
N ASP A 125 4.28 5.41 -4.07
CA ASP A 125 3.57 5.08 -5.29
C ASP A 125 3.64 6.22 -6.33
N PRO A 126 3.11 6.05 -7.56
CA PRO A 126 3.17 7.08 -8.60
C PRO A 126 2.46 8.40 -8.26
N ASP A 127 1.49 8.39 -7.35
CA ASP A 127 0.78 9.58 -6.87
C ASP A 127 1.40 10.17 -5.60
N GLY A 128 2.54 9.62 -5.14
CA GLY A 128 3.22 10.04 -3.93
C GLY A 128 2.58 9.53 -2.64
N ASN A 129 1.67 8.54 -2.71
CA ASN A 129 1.17 7.89 -1.51
C ASN A 129 2.30 7.09 -0.87
N THR A 130 2.43 7.19 0.45
CA THR A 130 3.39 6.38 1.21
C THR A 130 2.86 4.96 1.34
N ILE A 131 3.67 4.00 0.91
CA ILE A 131 3.44 2.57 1.09
C ILE A 131 4.40 2.06 2.15
N GLU A 132 3.87 1.40 3.16
CA GLU A 132 4.61 0.63 4.15
C GLU A 132 4.53 -0.85 3.82
N LEU A 133 5.68 -1.52 3.72
CA LEU A 133 5.75 -2.98 3.70
C LEU A 133 6.17 -3.46 5.07
N LYS A 134 5.28 -4.17 5.76
CA LYS A 134 5.49 -4.65 7.11
C LYS A 134 5.61 -6.17 7.15
N GLY A 135 6.68 -6.65 7.74
CA GLY A 135 6.94 -8.07 7.94
C GLY A 135 6.13 -8.69 9.08
N PRO A 136 6.32 -10.01 9.31
CA PRO A 136 5.73 -10.70 10.45
C PRO A 136 6.16 -10.07 11.77
N ALA A 137 5.25 -10.06 12.74
CA ALA A 137 5.62 -9.79 14.12
C ALA A 137 6.43 -10.97 14.70
N GLY A 138 7.36 -10.67 15.57
CA GLY A 138 8.12 -11.69 16.27
C GLY A 138 9.47 -11.24 16.80
N PRO A 139 10.20 -12.13 17.53
CA PRO A 139 11.49 -11.81 18.17
C PRO A 139 12.59 -11.37 17.20
N ALA A 140 12.52 -11.77 15.92
CA ALA A 140 13.45 -11.31 14.89
C ALA A 140 13.43 -9.78 14.67
N ALA A 141 12.31 -9.12 14.97
CA ALA A 141 12.19 -7.66 14.90
C ALA A 141 13.03 -6.98 16.02
N GLY A 142 13.07 -7.56 17.22
CA GLY A 142 13.88 -7.06 18.34
C GLY A 142 15.38 -7.33 18.18
N GLU A 143 15.76 -8.45 17.56
CA GLU A 143 17.16 -8.81 17.31
C GLU A 143 17.80 -7.92 16.22
N ALA A 144 17.04 -7.43 15.27
CA ALA A 144 17.52 -6.53 14.22
C ALA A 144 17.96 -5.16 14.79
N LEU A 145 17.35 -4.71 15.89
CA LEU A 145 17.72 -3.46 16.59
C LEU A 145 19.03 -3.58 17.37
N CYS A 146 19.38 -4.77 17.88
CA CYS A 146 20.61 -4.98 18.65
C CYS A 146 21.88 -5.12 17.79
N LYS A 147 21.75 -5.21 16.47
CA LYS A 147 22.88 -5.41 15.54
C LYS A 147 23.27 -4.14 14.75
N ARG A 148 22.69 -2.98 15.10
CA ARG A 148 23.02 -1.69 14.46
C ARG A 148 23.78 -0.76 15.39
#